data_794c18361c7a4eecb6afc222503c5473
#
_entry.id   794c18361c7a4eecb6afc222503c5473
#
_cell.length_a   1.000
_cell.length_b   1.000
_cell.length_c   1.000
_cell.angle_alpha   90.00
_cell.angle_beta   90.00
_cell.angle_gamma   90.00
#
_symmetry.space_group_name_H-M   'P 1'
#
loop_
_entity.id
_entity.type
_entity.pdbx_description
1 polymer ?
#
loop_
_entity_poly.entity_id
_entity_poly.type
_entity_poly.pdbx_seq_one_letter_code
_entity_poly.pdbx_strand_id
1 'polypeptide(L)'
;MIYRPDYVEAVKPFIDQPLVKILAGVRRSGKSTIFEMIREELKQRGVGDDRILMKKYTEMDVPENITAKQMYDELTSAMIGEGRYYLLLDEIQEVPGWEKAVNSLLEGGRADIYVTGSNSKLMSSEISTYLTGRYILIPVYTLSFREYLDFKTDSKLSRNELLDEYIRFGGFPIVALGNYEAQSAYQIVDGIYHTVVSRDIVKRHRINRQDLFDRVVKFVVENMGKTFSANSISTFLKSEHRTISVESIYNYLRWLEQAFIIYPCERYDLQGKSILKTQEKYYLSDVSLKYALLGYNRKMLDGVLENIVYLELKRRGYEVFIGKNNTKEIDFVANRRDERVYVQVCVQLPDNSDREVGNLMEIKDHYPKYVVTLNEMDTGIENGIRIVHLADFLLSEQL
;
A
#
# COMPACT_ATOMS: atom_id res chain seq x y z
N MET A 1 21.03 -5.36 7.06
CA MET A 1 19.58 -4.99 7.04
C MET A 1 19.50 -3.48 6.88
N ILE A 2 18.76 -2.98 5.90
CA ILE A 2 18.56 -1.54 5.72
C ILE A 2 17.36 -1.14 6.57
N TYR A 3 17.53 -0.10 7.38
CA TYR A 3 16.57 0.31 8.39
C TYR A 3 15.45 1.16 7.77
N ARG A 4 14.19 0.95 8.20
CA ARG A 4 13.00 1.70 7.81
C ARG A 4 12.42 2.37 9.07
N PRO A 5 12.96 3.51 9.50
CA PRO A 5 12.68 4.11 10.81
C PRO A 5 11.22 4.44 11.02
N ASP A 6 10.51 4.93 10.00
CA ASP A 6 9.14 5.43 10.10
C ASP A 6 8.17 4.39 10.68
N TYR A 7 8.37 3.11 10.37
CA TYR A 7 7.52 2.04 10.89
C TYR A 7 7.81 1.73 12.37
N VAL A 8 9.06 1.80 12.78
CA VAL A 8 9.44 1.62 14.19
C VAL A 8 8.93 2.81 15.00
N GLU A 9 9.11 4.05 14.51
CA GLU A 9 8.58 5.25 15.15
C GLU A 9 7.05 5.22 15.26
N ALA A 10 6.36 4.71 14.25
CA ALA A 10 4.91 4.55 14.30
C ALA A 10 4.44 3.54 15.36
N VAL A 11 5.26 2.54 15.68
CA VAL A 11 4.96 1.52 16.70
C VAL A 11 5.29 2.01 18.11
N LYS A 12 6.36 2.80 18.30
CA LYS A 12 6.90 3.22 19.60
C LYS A 12 5.87 3.73 20.61
N PRO A 13 4.91 4.61 20.25
CA PRO A 13 3.91 5.12 21.19
C PRO A 13 2.99 4.07 21.78
N PHE A 14 2.91 2.89 21.14
CA PHE A 14 1.99 1.83 21.46
C PHE A 14 2.65 0.61 22.11
N ILE A 15 3.97 0.64 22.30
CA ILE A 15 4.72 -0.38 23.06
C ILE A 15 4.21 -0.35 24.50
N ASP A 16 3.98 -1.53 25.07
CA ASP A 16 3.43 -1.73 26.42
C ASP A 16 1.97 -1.27 26.62
N GLN A 17 1.30 -0.82 25.57
CA GLN A 17 -0.11 -0.50 25.62
C GLN A 17 -0.99 -1.75 25.37
N PRO A 18 -2.18 -1.83 25.98
CA PRO A 18 -3.11 -2.95 25.80
C PRO A 18 -3.80 -2.92 24.43
N LEU A 19 -2.99 -2.86 23.37
CA LEU A 19 -3.40 -2.74 21.97
C LEU A 19 -2.62 -3.74 21.10
N VAL A 20 -3.27 -4.36 20.16
CA VAL A 20 -2.61 -5.18 19.12
C VAL A 20 -2.07 -4.26 18.03
N LYS A 21 -0.78 -4.37 17.70
CA LYS A 21 -0.13 -3.63 16.62
C LYS A 21 -0.19 -4.48 15.35
N ILE A 22 -0.98 -4.02 14.37
CA ILE A 22 -1.22 -4.75 13.11
C ILE A 22 -0.44 -4.07 11.99
N LEU A 23 0.55 -4.77 11.44
CA LEU A 23 1.31 -4.33 10.26
C LEU A 23 0.77 -5.08 9.03
N ALA A 24 0.03 -4.38 8.18
CA ALA A 24 -0.62 -4.97 7.01
C ALA A 24 -0.16 -4.31 5.70
N GLY A 25 0.03 -5.12 4.66
CA GLY A 25 0.47 -4.61 3.36
C GLY A 25 0.79 -5.74 2.38
N VAL A 26 1.06 -5.36 1.13
CA VAL A 26 1.32 -6.33 0.06
C VAL A 26 2.44 -7.31 0.43
N ARG A 27 2.36 -8.53 -0.06
CA ARG A 27 3.41 -9.54 0.10
C ARG A 27 4.75 -9.00 -0.43
N ARG A 28 5.85 -9.27 0.28
CA ARG A 28 7.21 -8.77 -0.05
C ARG A 28 7.44 -7.26 0.14
N SER A 29 6.56 -6.54 0.83
CA SER A 29 6.79 -5.14 1.21
C SER A 29 7.78 -4.94 2.37
N GLY A 30 8.28 -6.04 2.98
CA GLY A 30 9.28 -5.98 4.04
C GLY A 30 8.73 -6.09 5.47
N LYS A 31 7.48 -6.52 5.67
CA LYS A 31 6.84 -6.65 7.01
C LYS A 31 7.65 -7.49 7.99
N SER A 32 8.12 -8.67 7.58
CA SER A 32 8.95 -9.54 8.44
C SER A 32 10.26 -8.87 8.84
N THR A 33 10.87 -8.07 7.94
CA THR A 33 12.08 -7.30 8.25
C THR A 33 11.78 -6.17 9.25
N ILE A 34 10.61 -5.55 9.15
CA ILE A 34 10.17 -4.54 10.14
C ILE A 34 9.99 -5.20 11.52
N PHE A 35 9.54 -6.46 11.60
CA PHE A 35 9.49 -7.19 12.87
C PHE A 35 10.87 -7.36 13.50
N GLU A 36 11.91 -7.66 12.71
CA GLU A 36 13.27 -7.70 13.22
C GLU A 36 13.73 -6.33 13.75
N MET A 37 13.34 -5.23 13.08
CA MET A 37 13.63 -3.88 13.56
C MET A 37 12.91 -3.57 14.88
N ILE A 38 11.66 -3.98 15.02
CA ILE A 38 10.89 -3.85 16.26
C ILE A 38 11.54 -4.68 17.37
N ARG A 39 12.00 -5.90 17.06
CA ARG A 39 12.74 -6.75 18.01
C ARG A 39 13.99 -6.04 18.53
N GLU A 40 14.79 -5.44 17.64
CA GLU A 40 15.98 -4.67 18.04
C GLU A 40 15.62 -3.44 18.88
N GLU A 41 14.55 -2.72 18.56
CA GLU A 41 14.04 -1.62 19.39
C GLU A 41 13.65 -2.09 20.80
N LEU A 42 12.96 -3.24 20.91
CA LEU A 42 12.60 -3.82 22.21
C LEU A 42 13.85 -4.19 23.03
N LYS A 43 14.89 -4.78 22.41
CA LYS A 43 16.17 -5.05 23.05
C LYS A 43 16.87 -3.78 23.54
N GLN A 44 16.87 -2.72 22.74
CA GLN A 44 17.42 -1.42 23.14
C GLN A 44 16.70 -0.83 24.34
N ARG A 45 15.43 -1.14 24.54
CA ARG A 45 14.64 -0.79 25.73
C ARG A 45 14.91 -1.71 26.94
N GLY A 46 15.81 -2.69 26.82
CA GLY A 46 16.19 -3.61 27.89
C GLY A 46 15.33 -4.87 27.98
N VAL A 47 14.51 -5.17 26.98
CA VAL A 47 13.75 -6.43 26.94
C VAL A 47 14.70 -7.59 26.63
N GLY A 48 14.73 -8.61 27.49
CA GLY A 48 15.54 -9.82 27.27
C GLY A 48 15.01 -10.65 26.09
N ASP A 49 15.91 -11.34 25.39
CA ASP A 49 15.54 -12.21 24.26
C ASP A 49 14.56 -13.32 24.64
N ASP A 50 14.62 -13.80 25.88
CA ASP A 50 13.70 -14.79 26.46
C ASP A 50 12.26 -14.28 26.61
N ARG A 51 12.06 -12.98 26.50
CA ARG A 51 10.77 -12.29 26.59
C ARG A 51 10.19 -11.91 25.22
N ILE A 52 10.94 -12.11 24.15
CA ILE A 52 10.48 -11.79 22.78
C ILE A 52 10.23 -13.11 22.04
N LEU A 53 8.95 -13.44 21.84
CA LEU A 53 8.54 -14.63 21.11
C LEU A 53 8.19 -14.25 19.69
N MET A 54 8.99 -14.70 18.73
CA MET A 54 8.76 -14.47 17.31
C MET A 54 8.35 -15.77 16.63
N LYS A 55 7.18 -15.77 15.99
CA LYS A 55 6.64 -16.94 15.28
C LYS A 55 6.15 -16.54 13.91
N LYS A 56 6.51 -17.34 12.91
CA LYS A 56 6.09 -17.13 11.52
C LYS A 56 5.24 -18.31 11.06
N TYR A 57 3.95 -18.04 10.81
CA TYR A 57 2.97 -19.07 10.52
C TYR A 57 3.02 -19.65 9.08
N THR A 58 4.05 -19.29 8.32
CA THR A 58 4.33 -19.88 6.99
C THR A 58 5.54 -20.82 7.00
N GLU A 59 6.14 -21.08 8.14
CA GLU A 59 7.30 -21.97 8.28
C GLU A 59 6.89 -23.45 8.36
N MET A 60 7.83 -24.34 8.02
CA MET A 60 7.58 -25.78 7.91
C MET A 60 7.33 -26.47 9.27
N ASP A 61 7.75 -25.85 10.36
CA ASP A 61 7.50 -26.34 11.72
C ASP A 61 6.06 -26.06 12.21
N VAL A 62 5.31 -25.24 11.46
CA VAL A 62 3.91 -24.94 11.75
C VAL A 62 3.01 -25.96 11.04
N PRO A 63 2.13 -26.68 11.76
CA PRO A 63 1.19 -27.59 11.12
C PRO A 63 0.31 -26.93 10.08
N GLU A 64 0.08 -27.55 8.92
CA GLU A 64 -0.75 -26.98 7.83
C GLU A 64 -2.17 -26.59 8.28
N ASN A 65 -2.70 -27.27 9.30
CA ASN A 65 -4.06 -27.04 9.83
C ASN A 65 -4.02 -26.56 11.29
N ILE A 66 -3.04 -25.72 11.63
CA ILE A 66 -2.96 -25.14 12.98
C ILE A 66 -4.25 -24.41 13.34
N THR A 67 -4.80 -24.65 14.50
CA THR A 67 -5.99 -23.99 15.02
C THR A 67 -5.62 -22.82 15.94
N ALA A 68 -6.53 -21.87 16.09
CA ALA A 68 -6.36 -20.77 17.05
C ALA A 68 -6.12 -21.26 18.48
N LYS A 69 -6.71 -22.42 18.88
CA LYS A 69 -6.49 -23.03 20.19
C LYS A 69 -5.05 -23.54 20.33
N GLN A 70 -4.54 -24.24 19.34
CA GLN A 70 -3.14 -24.72 19.36
C GLN A 70 -2.15 -23.57 19.41
N MET A 71 -2.38 -22.51 18.60
CA MET A 71 -1.58 -21.28 18.66
C MET A 71 -1.60 -20.66 20.07
N TYR A 72 -2.78 -20.55 20.70
CA TYR A 72 -2.92 -20.00 22.04
C TYR A 72 -2.17 -20.82 23.07
N ASP A 73 -2.30 -22.16 23.04
CA ASP A 73 -1.65 -23.08 23.98
C ASP A 73 -0.13 -23.06 23.81
N GLU A 74 0.37 -23.04 22.57
CA GLU A 74 1.80 -22.92 22.27
C GLU A 74 2.39 -21.64 22.86
N LEU A 75 1.78 -20.49 22.55
CA LEU A 75 2.25 -19.18 23.02
C LEU A 75 2.16 -19.05 24.53
N THR A 76 1.08 -19.55 25.15
CA THR A 76 0.90 -19.50 26.60
C THR A 76 1.93 -20.39 27.30
N SER A 77 2.24 -21.58 26.77
CA SER A 77 3.24 -22.49 27.30
C SER A 77 4.66 -21.93 27.19
N ALA A 78 4.95 -21.12 26.17
CA ALA A 78 6.22 -20.46 25.99
C ALA A 78 6.43 -19.27 26.95
N MET A 79 5.38 -18.69 27.50
CA MET A 79 5.43 -17.57 28.44
C MET A 79 5.71 -18.07 29.89
N ILE A 80 6.94 -18.56 30.12
CA ILE A 80 7.36 -19.14 31.40
C ILE A 80 7.72 -18.05 32.42
N GLY A 81 7.20 -18.16 33.66
CA GLY A 81 7.48 -17.23 34.76
C GLY A 81 6.62 -15.97 34.72
N GLU A 82 6.92 -15.02 35.59
CA GLU A 82 6.17 -13.75 35.70
C GLU A 82 6.72 -12.68 34.78
N GLY A 83 5.90 -11.64 34.50
CA GLY A 83 6.27 -10.48 33.70
C GLY A 83 5.65 -10.49 32.30
N ARG A 84 5.99 -9.46 31.53
CA ARG A 84 5.45 -9.21 30.18
C ARG A 84 6.27 -9.91 29.11
N TYR A 85 5.58 -10.40 28.09
CA TYR A 85 6.13 -10.99 26.89
C TYR A 85 5.74 -10.16 25.67
N TYR A 86 6.60 -10.15 24.65
CA TYR A 86 6.38 -9.45 23.39
C TYR A 86 6.21 -10.50 22.29
N LEU A 87 5.02 -10.58 21.73
CA LEU A 87 4.65 -11.61 20.75
C LEU A 87 4.67 -10.99 19.35
N LEU A 88 5.63 -11.38 18.50
CA LEU A 88 5.75 -10.96 17.10
C LEU A 88 5.27 -12.11 16.20
N LEU A 89 4.02 -12.04 15.75
CA LEU A 89 3.32 -13.10 15.05
C LEU A 89 3.21 -12.77 13.57
N ASP A 90 4.07 -13.36 12.73
CA ASP A 90 4.20 -13.04 11.30
C ASP A 90 3.25 -13.90 10.46
N GLU A 91 2.58 -13.27 9.47
CA GLU A 91 1.57 -13.87 8.57
C GLU A 91 0.43 -14.58 9.35
N ILE A 92 -0.11 -13.89 10.36
CA ILE A 92 -1.10 -14.43 11.33
C ILE A 92 -2.38 -14.95 10.64
N GLN A 93 -2.73 -14.46 9.45
CA GLN A 93 -3.92 -14.87 8.70
C GLN A 93 -3.87 -16.33 8.22
N GLU A 94 -2.73 -17.00 8.32
CA GLU A 94 -2.59 -18.43 8.05
C GLU A 94 -3.25 -19.29 9.15
N VAL A 95 -3.55 -18.72 10.32
CA VAL A 95 -4.22 -19.40 11.44
C VAL A 95 -5.71 -19.04 11.45
N PRO A 96 -6.62 -19.94 11.07
CA PRO A 96 -8.06 -19.65 11.10
C PRO A 96 -8.55 -19.31 12.53
N GLY A 97 -9.24 -18.17 12.68
CA GLY A 97 -9.80 -17.73 13.97
C GLY A 97 -8.76 -17.20 14.97
N TRP A 98 -7.58 -16.81 14.46
CA TRP A 98 -6.49 -16.23 15.24
C TRP A 98 -6.94 -15.03 16.12
N GLU A 99 -7.96 -14.29 15.71
CA GLU A 99 -8.47 -13.11 16.39
C GLU A 99 -8.94 -13.44 17.83
N LYS A 100 -9.56 -14.62 18.02
CA LYS A 100 -10.01 -15.09 19.33
C LYS A 100 -8.83 -15.40 20.26
N ALA A 101 -7.80 -16.05 19.72
CA ALA A 101 -6.60 -16.38 20.49
C ALA A 101 -5.83 -15.12 20.89
N VAL A 102 -5.64 -14.19 19.94
CA VAL A 102 -4.98 -12.90 20.21
C VAL A 102 -5.75 -12.07 21.21
N ASN A 103 -7.09 -12.02 21.12
CA ASN A 103 -7.92 -11.32 22.10
C ASN A 103 -7.74 -11.93 23.52
N SER A 104 -7.77 -13.25 23.64
CA SER A 104 -7.56 -13.94 24.93
C SER A 104 -6.17 -13.69 25.52
N LEU A 105 -5.11 -13.67 24.68
CA LEU A 105 -3.75 -13.32 25.09
C LEU A 105 -3.67 -11.86 25.58
N LEU A 106 -4.33 -10.94 24.88
CA LEU A 106 -4.39 -9.52 25.25
C LEU A 106 -5.10 -9.33 26.60
N GLU A 107 -6.24 -10.01 26.81
CA GLU A 107 -7.02 -9.99 28.06
C GLU A 107 -6.25 -10.56 29.25
N GLY A 108 -5.36 -11.53 28.99
CA GLY A 108 -4.46 -12.07 30.01
C GLY A 108 -3.44 -11.05 30.55
N GLY A 109 -3.26 -9.90 29.92
CA GLY A 109 -2.49 -8.75 30.40
C GLY A 109 -0.97 -8.95 30.42
N ARG A 110 -0.48 -10.14 30.03
CA ARG A 110 0.95 -10.49 30.03
C ARG A 110 1.61 -10.37 28.65
N ALA A 111 0.85 -10.15 27.60
CA ALA A 111 1.35 -10.10 26.23
C ALA A 111 1.24 -8.70 25.65
N ASP A 112 2.33 -8.22 25.07
CA ASP A 112 2.36 -7.09 24.14
C ASP A 112 2.44 -7.67 22.73
N ILE A 113 1.41 -7.42 21.89
CA ILE A 113 1.15 -8.23 20.69
C ILE A 113 1.33 -7.42 19.42
N TYR A 114 2.13 -7.97 18.53
CA TYR A 114 2.40 -7.45 17.18
C TYR A 114 2.04 -8.54 16.18
N VAL A 115 1.27 -8.20 15.16
CA VAL A 115 0.89 -9.15 14.11
C VAL A 115 1.18 -8.56 12.73
N THR A 116 1.58 -9.42 11.79
CA THR A 116 1.64 -9.01 10.38
C THR A 116 0.69 -9.83 9.54
N GLY A 117 0.37 -9.28 8.38
CA GLY A 117 -0.28 -10.05 7.33
C GLY A 117 -0.32 -9.36 5.98
N SER A 118 -0.48 -10.19 4.96
CA SER A 118 -0.53 -9.78 3.55
C SER A 118 -1.95 -9.67 3.00
N ASN A 119 -2.97 -9.60 3.89
CA ASN A 119 -4.36 -9.50 3.47
C ASN A 119 -5.10 -8.40 4.23
N SER A 120 -5.86 -7.56 3.51
CA SER A 120 -6.62 -6.45 4.08
C SER A 120 -7.79 -6.90 4.97
N LYS A 121 -8.10 -8.20 5.04
CA LYS A 121 -9.00 -8.71 6.08
C LYS A 121 -8.50 -8.40 7.49
N LEU A 122 -7.18 -8.24 7.67
CA LEU A 122 -6.60 -7.69 8.90
C LEU A 122 -7.04 -6.24 9.19
N MET A 123 -7.67 -5.58 8.22
CA MET A 123 -8.21 -4.23 8.32
C MET A 123 -9.76 -4.22 8.35
N SER A 124 -10.39 -5.40 8.37
CA SER A 124 -11.84 -5.52 8.25
C SER A 124 -12.59 -5.28 9.57
N SER A 125 -13.90 -5.03 9.45
CA SER A 125 -14.81 -4.94 10.58
C SER A 125 -14.88 -6.21 11.45
N GLU A 126 -14.49 -7.37 10.91
CA GLU A 126 -14.40 -8.61 11.67
C GLU A 126 -13.38 -8.51 12.80
N ILE A 127 -12.21 -7.92 12.52
CA ILE A 127 -11.18 -7.66 13.54
C ILE A 127 -11.71 -6.68 14.60
N SER A 128 -12.39 -5.62 14.17
CA SER A 128 -12.96 -4.65 15.11
C SER A 128 -14.00 -5.29 16.03
N THR A 129 -14.72 -6.32 15.57
CA THR A 129 -15.68 -7.08 16.37
C THR A 129 -14.99 -7.92 17.45
N TYR A 130 -13.93 -8.65 17.09
CA TYR A 130 -13.21 -9.52 18.04
C TYR A 130 -12.27 -8.74 18.97
N LEU A 131 -11.49 -7.81 18.43
CA LEU A 131 -10.56 -7.00 19.23
C LEU A 131 -11.23 -5.78 19.88
N THR A 132 -12.51 -5.54 19.62
CA THR A 132 -13.31 -4.47 20.26
C THR A 132 -12.63 -3.09 20.27
N GLY A 133 -11.98 -2.72 19.15
CA GLY A 133 -11.24 -1.46 19.02
C GLY A 133 -9.88 -1.43 19.72
N ARG A 134 -9.41 -2.54 20.29
CA ARG A 134 -8.10 -2.63 20.96
C ARG A 134 -6.98 -2.99 20.00
N TYR A 135 -6.87 -2.28 18.90
CA TYR A 135 -5.77 -2.45 17.92
C TYR A 135 -5.41 -1.13 17.27
N ILE A 136 -4.22 -1.07 16.74
CA ILE A 136 -3.78 -0.03 15.80
C ILE A 136 -3.36 -0.69 14.51
N LEU A 137 -3.61 0.00 13.40
CA LEU A 137 -3.25 -0.45 12.08
C LEU A 137 -2.12 0.42 11.52
N ILE A 138 -1.06 -0.24 11.08
CA ILE A 138 0.11 0.38 10.45
C ILE A 138 0.22 -0.20 9.04
N PRO A 139 -0.21 0.55 8.01
CA PRO A 139 -0.10 0.08 6.63
C PRO A 139 1.36 0.07 6.19
N VAL A 140 1.83 -1.08 5.69
CA VAL A 140 3.20 -1.25 5.17
C VAL A 140 3.17 -1.24 3.65
N TYR A 141 3.66 -0.15 3.08
CA TYR A 141 3.82 0.01 1.63
C TYR A 141 5.17 -0.56 1.15
N THR A 142 5.32 -0.71 -0.16
CA THR A 142 6.64 -0.84 -0.79
C THR A 142 7.48 0.39 -0.48
N LEU A 143 8.77 0.42 -0.80
CA LEU A 143 9.63 1.56 -0.46
C LEU A 143 9.07 2.88 -1.01
N SER A 144 9.12 3.93 -0.21
CA SER A 144 9.03 5.31 -0.70
C SER A 144 10.28 5.66 -1.50
N PHE A 145 10.27 6.76 -2.25
CA PHE A 145 11.48 7.21 -2.95
C PHE A 145 12.61 7.55 -1.97
N ARG A 146 12.29 8.14 -0.80
CA ARG A 146 13.26 8.38 0.28
C ARG A 146 13.91 7.07 0.73
N GLU A 147 13.12 6.07 1.08
CA GLU A 147 13.63 4.74 1.46
C GLU A 147 14.40 4.06 0.31
N TYR A 148 13.96 4.26 -0.95
CA TYR A 148 14.67 3.74 -2.12
C TYR A 148 16.09 4.31 -2.21
N LEU A 149 16.28 5.60 -1.95
CA LEU A 149 17.61 6.21 -1.89
C LEU A 149 18.48 5.58 -0.79
N ASP A 150 17.91 5.30 0.38
CA ASP A 150 18.62 4.61 1.48
C ASP A 150 19.03 3.18 1.09
N PHE A 151 18.25 2.52 0.23
CA PHE A 151 18.58 1.20 -0.33
C PHE A 151 19.65 1.26 -1.43
N LYS A 152 19.92 2.42 -1.99
CA LYS A 152 20.86 2.67 -3.09
C LYS A 152 22.06 3.53 -2.69
N THR A 153 22.42 3.59 -1.41
CA THR A 153 23.53 4.43 -0.89
C THR A 153 24.87 4.17 -1.58
N ASP A 154 25.13 2.94 -2.04
CA ASP A 154 26.37 2.57 -2.75
C ASP A 154 26.28 2.85 -4.26
N SER A 155 25.16 3.35 -4.76
CA SER A 155 24.98 3.67 -6.19
C SER A 155 25.77 4.93 -6.57
N LYS A 156 26.32 4.92 -7.79
CA LYS A 156 26.98 6.09 -8.39
C LYS A 156 26.01 6.96 -9.20
N LEU A 157 24.75 6.56 -9.26
CA LEU A 157 23.72 7.27 -10.00
C LEU A 157 23.32 8.56 -9.28
N SER A 158 23.02 9.59 -10.02
CA SER A 158 22.43 10.82 -9.51
C SER A 158 21.02 10.59 -8.97
N ARG A 159 20.51 11.54 -8.19
CA ARG A 159 19.13 11.51 -7.67
C ARG A 159 18.08 11.32 -8.78
N ASN A 160 18.26 11.98 -9.91
CA ASN A 160 17.32 11.90 -11.02
C ASN A 160 17.39 10.55 -11.75
N GLU A 161 18.58 9.98 -11.93
CA GLU A 161 18.74 8.63 -12.46
C GLU A 161 18.13 7.58 -11.52
N LEU A 162 18.24 7.75 -10.20
CA LEU A 162 17.58 6.90 -9.21
C LEU A 162 16.06 7.10 -9.20
N LEU A 163 15.57 8.31 -9.49
CA LEU A 163 14.13 8.54 -9.69
C LEU A 163 13.62 7.80 -10.94
N ASP A 164 14.35 7.85 -12.03
CA ASP A 164 14.02 7.10 -13.26
C ASP A 164 14.00 5.59 -13.01
N GLU A 165 14.96 5.07 -12.22
CA GLU A 165 14.94 3.67 -11.79
C GLU A 165 13.70 3.37 -10.93
N TYR A 166 13.39 4.22 -9.96
CA TYR A 166 12.24 4.05 -9.08
C TYR A 166 10.90 4.06 -9.86
N ILE A 167 10.76 4.96 -10.84
CA ILE A 167 9.59 5.01 -11.72
C ILE A 167 9.46 3.71 -12.54
N ARG A 168 10.58 3.09 -12.94
CA ARG A 168 10.59 1.88 -13.78
C ARG A 168 10.48 0.60 -12.99
N PHE A 169 11.18 0.50 -11.87
CA PHE A 169 11.36 -0.75 -11.12
C PHE A 169 10.56 -0.78 -9.81
N GLY A 170 9.94 0.34 -9.45
CA GLY A 170 9.13 0.44 -8.24
C GLY A 170 9.93 0.37 -6.95
N GLY A 171 9.21 0.11 -5.87
CA GLY A 171 9.74 0.10 -4.51
C GLY A 171 9.71 -1.27 -3.82
N PHE A 172 9.62 -2.39 -4.52
CA PHE A 172 9.79 -3.69 -3.85
C PHE A 172 11.20 -3.82 -3.28
N PRO A 173 11.38 -4.05 -1.95
CA PRO A 173 12.70 -4.10 -1.32
C PRO A 173 13.68 -5.06 -1.98
N ILE A 174 13.22 -6.22 -2.41
CA ILE A 174 14.06 -7.22 -3.08
C ILE A 174 14.61 -6.72 -4.42
N VAL A 175 13.86 -5.90 -5.14
CA VAL A 175 14.29 -5.29 -6.40
C VAL A 175 15.26 -4.15 -6.13
N ALA A 176 14.98 -3.31 -5.14
CA ALA A 176 15.83 -2.18 -4.76
C ALA A 176 17.21 -2.63 -4.23
N LEU A 177 17.28 -3.74 -3.49
CA LEU A 177 18.52 -4.29 -2.94
C LEU A 177 19.47 -4.86 -4.02
N GLY A 178 18.91 -5.30 -5.15
CA GLY A 178 19.70 -5.92 -6.21
C GLY A 178 20.09 -4.95 -7.31
N ASN A 179 21.17 -5.27 -8.02
CA ASN A 179 21.56 -4.59 -9.24
C ASN A 179 21.09 -5.44 -10.44
N TYR A 180 19.78 -5.44 -10.67
CA TYR A 180 19.18 -6.25 -11.73
C TYR A 180 19.05 -5.46 -13.02
N GLU A 181 19.29 -6.13 -14.14
CA GLU A 181 18.82 -5.64 -15.43
C GLU A 181 17.29 -5.63 -15.47
N ALA A 182 16.72 -4.77 -16.33
CA ALA A 182 15.28 -4.56 -16.41
C ALA A 182 14.46 -5.85 -16.53
N GLN A 183 14.91 -6.79 -17.36
CA GLN A 183 14.21 -8.05 -17.57
C GLN A 183 14.17 -8.89 -16.27
N SER A 184 15.29 -8.99 -15.56
CA SER A 184 15.37 -9.74 -14.29
C SER A 184 14.54 -9.08 -13.19
N ALA A 185 14.55 -7.74 -13.10
CA ALA A 185 13.72 -7.00 -12.16
C ALA A 185 12.21 -7.30 -12.40
N TYR A 186 11.75 -7.25 -13.65
CA TYR A 186 10.36 -7.54 -13.97
C TYR A 186 9.99 -9.01 -13.75
N GLN A 187 10.91 -9.96 -13.97
CA GLN A 187 10.68 -11.37 -13.65
C GLN A 187 10.48 -11.58 -12.14
N ILE A 188 11.23 -10.88 -11.29
CA ILE A 188 11.06 -10.93 -9.83
C ILE A 188 9.67 -10.41 -9.46
N VAL A 189 9.27 -9.25 -10.00
CA VAL A 189 7.96 -8.64 -9.72
C VAL A 189 6.81 -9.52 -10.22
N ASP A 190 6.95 -10.09 -11.40
CA ASP A 190 5.99 -11.06 -11.96
C ASP A 190 5.83 -12.29 -11.05
N GLY A 191 6.95 -12.83 -10.54
CA GLY A 191 6.95 -13.90 -9.56
C GLY A 191 6.25 -13.52 -8.23
N ILE A 192 6.42 -12.28 -7.77
CA ILE A 192 5.68 -11.75 -6.60
C ILE A 192 4.18 -11.72 -6.91
N TYR A 193 3.78 -11.13 -8.04
CA TYR A 193 2.39 -11.05 -8.48
C TYR A 193 1.74 -12.44 -8.56
N HIS A 194 2.37 -13.39 -9.25
CA HIS A 194 1.85 -14.75 -9.37
C HIS A 194 1.74 -15.46 -8.01
N THR A 195 2.66 -15.20 -7.09
CA THR A 195 2.56 -15.75 -5.72
C THR A 195 1.36 -15.18 -4.97
N VAL A 196 1.12 -13.87 -5.05
CA VAL A 196 -0.04 -13.21 -4.43
C VAL A 196 -1.32 -13.74 -5.04
N VAL A 197 -1.42 -13.75 -6.37
CA VAL A 197 -2.63 -14.23 -7.07
C VAL A 197 -2.92 -15.68 -6.74
N SER A 198 -1.95 -16.57 -6.80
CA SER A 198 -2.20 -18.01 -6.59
C SER A 198 -2.56 -18.32 -5.14
N ARG A 199 -1.83 -17.76 -4.14
CA ARG A 199 -2.02 -18.08 -2.72
C ARG A 199 -3.13 -17.27 -2.08
N ASP A 200 -3.13 -15.97 -2.29
CA ASP A 200 -3.98 -15.05 -1.54
C ASP A 200 -5.32 -14.79 -2.22
N ILE A 201 -5.45 -15.10 -3.53
CA ILE A 201 -6.67 -14.89 -4.28
C ILE A 201 -7.26 -16.22 -4.78
N VAL A 202 -6.59 -16.91 -5.71
CA VAL A 202 -7.16 -18.10 -6.42
C VAL A 202 -7.44 -19.24 -5.45
N LYS A 203 -6.46 -19.62 -4.62
CA LYS A 203 -6.62 -20.70 -3.63
C LYS A 203 -7.72 -20.38 -2.61
N ARG A 204 -7.76 -19.14 -2.14
CA ARG A 204 -8.70 -18.69 -1.10
C ARG A 204 -10.14 -18.57 -1.58
N HIS A 205 -10.35 -18.07 -2.79
CA HIS A 205 -11.69 -17.81 -3.36
C HIS A 205 -12.15 -18.85 -4.37
N ARG A 206 -11.35 -19.91 -4.63
CA ARG A 206 -11.65 -21.02 -5.54
C ARG A 206 -12.10 -20.53 -6.91
N ILE A 207 -11.31 -19.66 -7.54
CA ILE A 207 -11.64 -19.07 -8.84
C ILE A 207 -11.59 -20.15 -9.93
N ASN A 208 -12.75 -20.46 -10.53
CA ASN A 208 -12.87 -21.46 -11.59
C ASN A 208 -12.51 -20.89 -12.99
N ARG A 209 -12.69 -19.58 -13.21
CA ARG A 209 -12.45 -18.90 -14.48
C ARG A 209 -11.24 -17.96 -14.36
N GLN A 210 -10.06 -18.55 -14.21
CA GLN A 210 -8.82 -17.80 -14.05
C GLN A 210 -8.52 -16.94 -15.30
N ASP A 211 -8.87 -17.40 -16.49
CA ASP A 211 -8.75 -16.66 -17.74
C ASP A 211 -9.48 -15.32 -17.72
N LEU A 212 -10.69 -15.27 -17.15
CA LEU A 212 -11.45 -14.03 -16.99
C LEU A 212 -10.88 -13.14 -15.90
N PHE A 213 -10.43 -13.73 -14.79
CA PHE A 213 -9.77 -13.00 -13.73
C PHE A 213 -8.52 -12.26 -14.26
N ASP A 214 -7.65 -12.97 -14.99
CA ASP A 214 -6.43 -12.40 -15.58
C ASP A 214 -6.75 -11.26 -16.57
N ARG A 215 -7.84 -11.37 -17.32
CA ARG A 215 -8.31 -10.31 -18.22
C ARG A 215 -8.79 -9.08 -17.46
N VAL A 216 -9.54 -9.26 -16.36
CA VAL A 216 -9.96 -8.16 -15.49
C VAL A 216 -8.72 -7.46 -14.88
N VAL A 217 -7.75 -8.25 -14.39
CA VAL A 217 -6.49 -7.68 -13.86
C VAL A 217 -5.78 -6.83 -14.92
N LYS A 218 -5.59 -7.36 -16.13
CA LYS A 218 -4.94 -6.61 -17.21
C LYS A 218 -5.68 -5.32 -17.50
N PHE A 219 -7.01 -5.35 -17.59
CA PHE A 219 -7.80 -4.14 -17.80
C PHE A 219 -7.55 -3.09 -16.71
N VAL A 220 -7.55 -3.51 -15.43
CA VAL A 220 -7.31 -2.62 -14.29
C VAL A 220 -5.92 -2.00 -14.36
N VAL A 221 -4.90 -2.81 -14.63
CA VAL A 221 -3.50 -2.37 -14.73
C VAL A 221 -3.28 -1.40 -15.92
N GLU A 222 -3.90 -1.67 -17.07
CA GLU A 222 -3.86 -0.77 -18.25
C GLU A 222 -4.52 0.57 -17.96
N ASN A 223 -5.62 0.56 -17.20
CA ASN A 223 -6.41 1.75 -16.88
C ASN A 223 -6.09 2.35 -15.50
N MET A 224 -4.94 2.01 -14.91
CA MET A 224 -4.44 2.63 -13.69
C MET A 224 -4.41 4.16 -13.83
N GLY A 225 -4.95 4.88 -12.85
CA GLY A 225 -5.08 6.33 -12.88
C GLY A 225 -6.24 6.86 -13.75
N LYS A 226 -7.02 5.99 -14.38
CA LYS A 226 -8.23 6.37 -15.14
C LYS A 226 -9.48 5.92 -14.40
N THR A 227 -10.54 6.71 -14.54
CA THR A 227 -11.86 6.33 -14.01
C THR A 227 -12.49 5.23 -14.85
N PHE A 228 -12.96 4.17 -14.24
CA PHE A 228 -13.77 3.15 -14.90
C PHE A 228 -14.81 2.54 -13.93
N SER A 229 -15.69 1.71 -14.46
CA SER A 229 -16.70 1.00 -13.69
C SER A 229 -16.67 -0.49 -14.02
N ALA A 230 -17.26 -1.32 -13.17
CA ALA A 230 -17.42 -2.75 -13.45
C ALA A 230 -18.21 -2.99 -14.74
N ASN A 231 -19.15 -2.08 -15.07
CA ASN A 231 -19.87 -2.11 -16.37
C ASN A 231 -18.93 -1.87 -17.55
N SER A 232 -17.98 -0.94 -17.44
CA SER A 232 -16.97 -0.69 -18.48
C SER A 232 -16.14 -1.93 -18.75
N ILE A 233 -15.70 -2.62 -17.70
CA ILE A 233 -14.96 -3.90 -17.80
C ILE A 233 -15.82 -4.97 -18.46
N SER A 234 -17.09 -5.12 -18.05
CA SER A 234 -18.02 -6.08 -18.66
C SER A 234 -18.21 -5.82 -20.16
N THR A 235 -18.36 -4.55 -20.55
CA THR A 235 -18.52 -4.14 -21.95
C THR A 235 -17.25 -4.44 -22.76
N PHE A 236 -16.09 -4.13 -22.21
CA PHE A 236 -14.80 -4.47 -22.83
C PHE A 236 -14.65 -5.97 -23.06
N LEU A 237 -14.93 -6.80 -22.05
CA LEU A 237 -14.84 -8.25 -22.19
C LEU A 237 -15.87 -8.82 -23.19
N LYS A 238 -17.06 -8.23 -23.28
CA LYS A 238 -18.04 -8.61 -24.31
C LYS A 238 -17.53 -8.30 -25.72
N SER A 239 -16.79 -7.21 -25.91
CA SER A 239 -16.17 -6.92 -27.22
C SER A 239 -15.08 -7.93 -27.61
N GLU A 240 -14.48 -8.63 -26.62
CA GLU A 240 -13.59 -9.77 -26.82
C GLU A 240 -14.30 -11.13 -26.89
N HIS A 241 -15.63 -11.14 -27.09
CA HIS A 241 -16.47 -12.36 -27.09
C HIS A 241 -16.43 -13.17 -25.77
N ARG A 242 -16.22 -12.48 -24.64
CA ARG A 242 -16.18 -13.08 -23.30
C ARG A 242 -17.31 -12.51 -22.44
N THR A 243 -17.99 -13.37 -21.72
CA THR A 243 -19.10 -12.95 -20.85
C THR A 243 -18.74 -13.17 -19.38
N ILE A 244 -18.91 -12.11 -18.60
CA ILE A 244 -18.75 -12.13 -17.14
C ILE A 244 -19.85 -11.24 -16.52
N SER A 245 -20.36 -11.64 -15.36
CA SER A 245 -21.31 -10.82 -14.63
C SER A 245 -20.61 -9.63 -13.96
N VAL A 246 -21.32 -8.51 -13.85
CA VAL A 246 -20.82 -7.32 -13.15
C VAL A 246 -20.49 -7.64 -11.68
N GLU A 247 -21.28 -8.51 -11.04
CA GLU A 247 -21.03 -8.98 -9.69
C GLU A 247 -19.69 -9.72 -9.56
N SER A 248 -19.36 -10.60 -10.53
CA SER A 248 -18.06 -11.29 -10.55
C SER A 248 -16.91 -10.30 -10.70
N ILE A 249 -17.07 -9.24 -11.48
CA ILE A 249 -16.05 -8.19 -11.62
C ILE A 249 -15.85 -7.46 -10.28
N TYR A 250 -16.92 -7.07 -9.57
CA TYR A 250 -16.81 -6.47 -8.24
C TYR A 250 -16.12 -7.42 -7.25
N ASN A 251 -16.39 -8.72 -7.32
CA ASN A 251 -15.69 -9.69 -6.49
C ASN A 251 -14.20 -9.75 -6.82
N TYR A 252 -13.82 -9.73 -8.11
CA TYR A 252 -12.41 -9.73 -8.51
C TYR A 252 -11.68 -8.45 -8.06
N LEU A 253 -12.29 -7.28 -8.23
CA LEU A 253 -11.73 -6.02 -7.74
C LEU A 253 -11.52 -6.05 -6.22
N ARG A 254 -12.52 -6.49 -5.48
CA ARG A 254 -12.44 -6.64 -4.02
C ARG A 254 -11.35 -7.62 -3.58
N TRP A 255 -11.14 -8.73 -4.30
CA TRP A 255 -10.07 -9.68 -3.96
C TRP A 255 -8.68 -9.14 -4.28
N LEU A 256 -8.54 -8.35 -5.33
CA LEU A 256 -7.28 -7.63 -5.63
C LEU A 256 -6.97 -6.58 -4.56
N GLU A 257 -7.98 -5.87 -4.09
CA GLU A 257 -7.87 -4.91 -2.98
C GLU A 257 -7.51 -5.65 -1.67
N GLN A 258 -8.19 -6.77 -1.37
CA GLN A 258 -7.90 -7.58 -0.20
C GLN A 258 -6.48 -8.13 -0.19
N ALA A 259 -5.90 -8.43 -1.35
CA ALA A 259 -4.51 -8.85 -1.50
C ALA A 259 -3.50 -7.70 -1.58
N PHE A 260 -3.96 -6.45 -1.38
CA PHE A 260 -3.16 -5.24 -1.53
C PHE A 260 -2.47 -5.10 -2.89
N ILE A 261 -3.04 -5.65 -3.97
CA ILE A 261 -2.54 -5.42 -5.33
C ILE A 261 -2.98 -4.06 -5.83
N ILE A 262 -4.22 -3.67 -5.54
CA ILE A 262 -4.80 -2.38 -5.91
C ILE A 262 -5.35 -1.66 -4.69
N TYR A 263 -5.42 -0.34 -4.81
CA TYR A 263 -6.07 0.57 -3.86
C TYR A 263 -7.13 1.37 -4.61
N PRO A 264 -8.40 1.33 -4.19
CA PRO A 264 -9.42 2.22 -4.72
C PRO A 264 -9.18 3.65 -4.25
N CYS A 265 -9.44 4.61 -5.13
CA CYS A 265 -9.46 6.03 -4.83
C CYS A 265 -10.83 6.59 -5.21
N GLU A 266 -11.63 6.90 -4.22
CA GLU A 266 -12.99 7.40 -4.38
C GLU A 266 -12.99 8.83 -4.89
N ARG A 267 -14.11 9.26 -5.46
CA ARG A 267 -14.27 10.63 -5.94
C ARG A 267 -14.91 11.50 -4.85
N TYR A 268 -14.42 12.72 -4.72
CA TYR A 268 -14.95 13.73 -3.81
C TYR A 268 -15.46 14.94 -4.59
N ASP A 269 -16.74 15.24 -4.46
CA ASP A 269 -17.34 16.45 -5.03
C ASP A 269 -17.02 17.66 -4.16
N LEU A 270 -16.20 18.57 -4.69
CA LEU A 270 -15.77 19.78 -3.99
C LEU A 270 -16.94 20.77 -3.77
N GLN A 271 -17.92 20.80 -4.65
CA GLN A 271 -19.11 21.67 -4.52
C GLN A 271 -20.11 21.09 -3.54
N GLY A 272 -20.47 19.80 -3.72
CA GLY A 272 -21.42 19.09 -2.87
C GLY A 272 -20.82 18.62 -1.54
N LYS A 273 -19.50 18.71 -1.35
CA LYS A 273 -18.76 18.26 -0.18
C LYS A 273 -19.12 16.82 0.22
N SER A 274 -19.23 15.94 -0.77
CA SER A 274 -19.65 14.55 -0.59
C SER A 274 -18.81 13.56 -1.39
N ILE A 275 -18.65 12.35 -0.84
CA ILE A 275 -18.01 11.24 -1.54
C ILE A 275 -18.99 10.67 -2.58
N LEU A 276 -18.52 10.48 -3.80
CA LEU A 276 -19.29 9.92 -4.90
C LEU A 276 -19.06 8.41 -4.98
N LYS A 277 -20.11 7.63 -5.03
CA LYS A 277 -20.07 6.15 -5.00
C LYS A 277 -19.79 5.49 -6.36
N THR A 278 -19.40 6.24 -7.38
CA THR A 278 -19.23 5.71 -8.74
C THR A 278 -18.01 6.28 -9.44
N GLN A 279 -17.45 5.52 -10.35
CA GLN A 279 -16.30 5.92 -11.17
C GLN A 279 -15.04 6.20 -10.34
N GLU A 280 -14.62 5.20 -9.56
CA GLU A 280 -13.37 5.23 -8.83
C GLU A 280 -12.18 5.11 -9.79
N LYS A 281 -11.02 5.62 -9.37
CA LYS A 281 -9.72 5.23 -9.93
C LYS A 281 -9.12 4.11 -9.07
N TYR A 282 -8.26 3.32 -9.68
CA TYR A 282 -7.50 2.29 -8.96
C TYR A 282 -6.02 2.54 -9.18
N TYR A 283 -5.26 2.45 -8.08
CA TYR A 283 -3.81 2.57 -8.07
C TYR A 283 -3.20 1.25 -7.61
N LEU A 284 -2.03 0.91 -8.14
CA LEU A 284 -1.30 -0.30 -7.78
C LEU A 284 -0.50 -0.09 -6.49
N SER A 285 -0.30 -1.15 -5.74
CA SER A 285 0.58 -1.13 -4.56
C SER A 285 2.05 -0.86 -4.90
N ASP A 286 2.43 -1.10 -6.17
CA ASP A 286 3.74 -0.80 -6.71
C ASP A 286 3.66 -0.62 -8.23
N VAL A 287 4.31 0.42 -8.74
CA VAL A 287 4.27 0.74 -10.18
C VAL A 287 4.94 -0.30 -11.07
N SER A 288 5.90 -1.05 -10.53
CA SER A 288 6.58 -2.13 -11.25
C SER A 288 5.65 -3.24 -11.70
N LEU A 289 4.52 -3.45 -10.99
CA LEU A 289 3.49 -4.40 -11.39
C LEU A 289 2.93 -4.10 -12.77
N LYS A 290 2.77 -2.81 -13.12
CA LYS A 290 2.31 -2.40 -14.46
C LYS A 290 3.26 -2.90 -15.54
N TYR A 291 4.55 -2.67 -15.36
CA TYR A 291 5.56 -3.02 -16.35
C TYR A 291 5.86 -4.51 -16.39
N ALA A 292 5.80 -5.19 -15.26
CA ALA A 292 5.92 -6.65 -15.21
C ALA A 292 4.80 -7.36 -15.98
N LEU A 293 3.57 -6.86 -15.89
CA LEU A 293 2.39 -7.49 -16.49
C LEU A 293 2.13 -7.07 -17.94
N LEU A 294 2.49 -5.84 -18.34
CA LEU A 294 2.14 -5.26 -19.64
C LEU A 294 3.35 -4.94 -20.51
N GLY A 295 4.57 -5.03 -19.95
CA GLY A 295 5.79 -4.54 -20.59
C GLY A 295 5.99 -3.03 -20.41
N TYR A 296 7.24 -2.60 -20.49
CA TYR A 296 7.62 -1.19 -20.32
C TYR A 296 7.20 -0.35 -21.52
N ASN A 297 6.47 0.74 -21.28
CA ASN A 297 6.08 1.70 -22.30
C ASN A 297 6.12 3.13 -21.75
N ARG A 298 7.02 3.97 -22.29
CA ARG A 298 7.14 5.40 -21.91
C ARG A 298 5.87 6.23 -22.13
N LYS A 299 5.00 5.85 -23.07
CA LYS A 299 3.76 6.59 -23.35
C LYS A 299 2.69 6.47 -22.26
N MET A 300 2.94 5.68 -21.22
CA MET A 300 1.99 5.42 -20.13
C MET A 300 2.44 6.03 -18.79
N LEU A 301 3.28 7.08 -18.81
CA LEU A 301 3.87 7.65 -17.59
C LEU A 301 2.85 8.39 -16.72
N ASP A 302 1.88 9.09 -17.28
CA ASP A 302 0.94 9.91 -16.50
C ASP A 302 0.31 9.14 -15.33
N GLY A 303 -0.35 8.00 -15.61
CA GLY A 303 -0.92 7.17 -14.56
C GLY A 303 0.13 6.57 -13.59
N VAL A 304 1.38 6.38 -14.01
CA VAL A 304 2.47 5.92 -13.15
C VAL A 304 2.88 7.00 -12.16
N LEU A 305 2.99 8.25 -12.62
CA LEU A 305 3.30 9.39 -11.75
C LEU A 305 2.18 9.65 -10.75
N GLU A 306 0.91 9.62 -11.22
CA GLU A 306 -0.23 9.69 -10.31
C GLU A 306 -0.16 8.58 -9.23
N ASN A 307 0.17 7.34 -9.62
CA ASN A 307 0.28 6.23 -8.67
C ASN A 307 1.37 6.46 -7.62
N ILE A 308 2.53 6.98 -8.02
CA ILE A 308 3.64 7.28 -7.11
C ILE A 308 3.21 8.37 -6.11
N VAL A 309 2.58 9.45 -6.61
CA VAL A 309 2.08 10.54 -5.77
C VAL A 309 0.96 10.07 -4.85
N TYR A 310 0.03 9.24 -5.34
CA TYR A 310 -1.02 8.62 -4.52
C TYR A 310 -0.45 7.85 -3.33
N LEU A 311 0.50 6.94 -3.61
CA LEU A 311 1.14 6.15 -2.55
C LEU A 311 1.90 7.02 -1.56
N GLU A 312 2.57 8.08 -2.02
CA GLU A 312 3.27 9.01 -1.15
C GLU A 312 2.30 9.76 -0.22
N LEU A 313 1.19 10.26 -0.74
CA LEU A 313 0.14 10.89 0.07
C LEU A 313 -0.44 9.93 1.13
N LYS A 314 -0.66 8.66 0.73
CA LYS A 314 -1.10 7.60 1.67
C LYS A 314 -0.07 7.33 2.77
N ARG A 315 1.24 7.26 2.44
CA ARG A 315 2.33 7.08 3.43
C ARG A 315 2.37 8.22 4.44
N ARG A 316 2.10 9.45 3.99
CA ARG A 316 2.02 10.64 4.86
C ARG A 316 0.76 10.68 5.71
N GLY A 317 -0.10 9.65 5.64
CA GLY A 317 -1.31 9.53 6.43
C GLY A 317 -2.50 10.35 5.93
N TYR A 318 -2.45 10.80 4.65
CA TYR A 318 -3.60 11.45 4.05
C TYR A 318 -4.67 10.43 3.63
N GLU A 319 -5.91 10.79 3.82
CA GLU A 319 -7.05 10.22 3.13
C GLU A 319 -7.14 10.88 1.75
N VAL A 320 -7.04 10.08 0.68
CA VAL A 320 -6.84 10.59 -0.68
C VAL A 320 -8.06 10.31 -1.54
N PHE A 321 -8.55 11.33 -2.21
CA PHE A 321 -9.70 11.29 -3.11
C PHE A 321 -9.33 11.91 -4.46
N ILE A 322 -10.08 11.54 -5.50
CA ILE A 322 -10.07 12.25 -6.77
C ILE A 322 -11.05 13.43 -6.65
N GLY A 323 -10.59 14.65 -6.88
CA GLY A 323 -11.43 15.83 -6.80
C GLY A 323 -12.30 15.97 -8.03
N LYS A 324 -13.59 16.28 -7.82
CA LYS A 324 -14.50 16.75 -8.85
C LYS A 324 -14.89 18.19 -8.55
N ASN A 325 -14.55 19.11 -9.45
CA ASN A 325 -14.97 20.51 -9.40
C ASN A 325 -15.81 20.82 -10.64
N ASN A 326 -17.14 20.77 -10.51
CA ASN A 326 -18.09 20.83 -11.64
C ASN A 326 -17.82 19.70 -12.66
N THR A 327 -17.34 20.06 -13.87
CA THR A 327 -16.98 19.14 -14.95
C THR A 327 -15.49 18.80 -14.96
N LYS A 328 -14.67 19.48 -14.13
CA LYS A 328 -13.22 19.34 -14.08
C LYS A 328 -12.80 18.33 -13.02
N GLU A 329 -11.71 17.63 -13.29
CA GLU A 329 -11.09 16.70 -12.36
C GLU A 329 -9.86 17.34 -11.75
N ILE A 330 -9.64 17.08 -10.46
CA ILE A 330 -8.40 17.32 -9.73
C ILE A 330 -7.86 15.93 -9.38
N ASP A 331 -6.61 15.64 -9.71
CA ASP A 331 -6.06 14.30 -9.54
C ASP A 331 -6.17 13.86 -8.09
N PHE A 332 -5.79 14.74 -7.14
CA PHE A 332 -5.92 14.41 -5.73
C PHE A 332 -6.43 15.55 -4.87
N VAL A 333 -7.37 15.21 -4.01
CA VAL A 333 -7.77 15.96 -2.81
C VAL A 333 -7.36 15.10 -1.62
N ALA A 334 -6.37 15.53 -0.87
CA ALA A 334 -5.82 14.76 0.23
C ALA A 334 -6.11 15.45 1.56
N ASN A 335 -6.77 14.74 2.48
CA ASN A 335 -7.18 15.24 3.80
C ASN A 335 -6.42 14.52 4.90
N ARG A 336 -5.95 15.24 5.90
CA ARG A 336 -5.33 14.69 7.11
C ARG A 336 -5.68 15.55 8.31
N ARG A 337 -6.58 15.10 9.19
CA ARG A 337 -7.14 15.91 10.29
C ARG A 337 -7.72 17.23 9.77
N ASP A 338 -7.14 18.37 10.17
CA ASP A 338 -7.56 19.71 9.74
C ASP A 338 -6.81 20.22 8.50
N GLU A 339 -5.89 19.42 7.96
CA GLU A 339 -5.11 19.74 6.77
C GLU A 339 -5.78 19.21 5.50
N ARG A 340 -5.68 19.99 4.44
CA ARG A 340 -6.07 19.58 3.09
C ARG A 340 -5.03 20.08 2.10
N VAL A 341 -4.72 19.27 1.11
CA VAL A 341 -3.89 19.67 -0.03
C VAL A 341 -4.55 19.23 -1.34
N TYR A 342 -4.32 19.99 -2.39
CA TYR A 342 -4.73 19.67 -3.75
C TYR A 342 -3.50 19.41 -4.60
N VAL A 343 -3.52 18.34 -5.38
CA VAL A 343 -2.39 17.95 -6.20
C VAL A 343 -2.86 17.59 -7.60
N GLN A 344 -2.25 18.20 -8.59
CA GLN A 344 -2.26 17.78 -10.00
C GLN A 344 -0.92 17.13 -10.34
N VAL A 345 -0.93 16.18 -11.26
CA VAL A 345 0.27 15.43 -11.65
C VAL A 345 0.38 15.40 -13.17
N CYS A 346 1.53 15.79 -13.70
CA CYS A 346 1.80 15.74 -15.13
C CYS A 346 3.24 15.34 -15.42
N VAL A 347 3.50 14.86 -16.63
CA VAL A 347 4.89 14.62 -17.09
C VAL A 347 5.57 15.94 -17.38
N GLN A 348 4.87 16.86 -18.02
CA GLN A 348 5.32 18.20 -18.37
C GLN A 348 4.11 19.12 -18.41
N LEU A 349 4.27 20.37 -18.00
CA LEU A 349 3.22 21.36 -18.18
C LEU A 349 2.99 21.61 -19.68
N PRO A 350 1.75 21.55 -20.16
CA PRO A 350 1.46 21.95 -21.52
C PRO A 350 1.71 23.45 -21.70
N ASP A 351 2.07 23.88 -22.93
CA ASP A 351 2.33 25.29 -23.28
C ASP A 351 1.17 26.24 -22.89
N ASN A 352 -0.06 25.73 -22.86
CA ASN A 352 -1.21 26.37 -22.22
C ASN A 352 -1.49 25.67 -20.90
N SER A 353 -0.95 26.20 -19.79
CA SER A 353 -1.09 25.65 -18.44
C SER A 353 -2.53 25.63 -17.87
N ASP A 354 -3.50 26.09 -18.65
CA ASP A 354 -4.92 26.25 -18.27
C ASP A 354 -5.57 24.96 -17.73
N ARG A 355 -5.07 23.78 -18.10
CA ARG A 355 -5.64 22.53 -17.63
C ARG A 355 -5.17 22.20 -16.22
N GLU A 356 -3.87 22.18 -15.98
CA GLU A 356 -3.30 21.72 -14.69
C GLU A 356 -3.37 22.83 -13.63
N VAL A 357 -2.87 24.02 -13.95
CA VAL A 357 -2.91 25.17 -13.07
C VAL A 357 -4.32 25.76 -12.96
N GLY A 358 -5.01 25.93 -14.10
CA GLY A 358 -6.33 26.54 -14.16
C GLY A 358 -7.41 25.79 -13.38
N ASN A 359 -7.36 24.44 -13.35
CA ASN A 359 -8.28 23.64 -12.54
C ASN A 359 -8.12 23.92 -11.05
N LEU A 360 -6.87 24.08 -10.58
CA LEU A 360 -6.57 24.40 -9.19
C LEU A 360 -6.92 25.84 -8.83
N MET A 361 -6.78 26.80 -9.75
CA MET A 361 -7.17 28.21 -9.56
C MET A 361 -8.66 28.41 -9.31
N GLU A 362 -9.50 27.54 -9.87
CA GLU A 362 -10.96 27.61 -9.65
C GLU A 362 -11.37 27.20 -8.22
N ILE A 363 -10.50 26.56 -7.46
CA ILE A 363 -10.77 26.19 -6.07
C ILE A 363 -10.52 27.41 -5.18
N LYS A 364 -11.62 28.00 -4.70
CA LYS A 364 -11.59 29.24 -3.90
C LYS A 364 -11.48 28.99 -2.41
N ASP A 365 -10.39 28.32 -2.00
CA ASP A 365 -10.04 28.14 -0.60
C ASP A 365 -8.53 28.44 -0.39
N HIS A 366 -8.09 28.36 0.88
CA HIS A 366 -6.72 28.72 1.27
C HIS A 366 -5.79 27.53 1.43
N TYR A 367 -6.26 26.32 1.10
CA TYR A 367 -5.44 25.13 1.23
C TYR A 367 -4.32 25.10 0.17
N PRO A 368 -3.16 24.53 0.50
CA PRO A 368 -2.04 24.41 -0.44
C PRO A 368 -2.44 23.66 -1.73
N LYS A 369 -1.88 24.16 -2.83
CA LYS A 369 -2.13 23.61 -4.17
C LYS A 369 -0.78 23.33 -4.84
N TYR A 370 -0.64 22.13 -5.38
CA TYR A 370 0.59 21.65 -6.01
C TYR A 370 0.31 21.16 -7.42
N VAL A 371 1.22 21.45 -8.33
CA VAL A 371 1.41 20.69 -9.57
C VAL A 371 2.73 19.95 -9.45
N VAL A 372 2.70 18.63 -9.56
CA VAL A 372 3.88 17.76 -9.51
C VAL A 372 4.24 17.37 -10.95
N THR A 373 5.45 17.69 -11.37
CA THR A 373 5.94 17.46 -12.74
C THR A 373 7.25 16.68 -12.77
N LEU A 374 7.56 16.01 -13.88
CA LEU A 374 8.89 15.44 -14.15
C LEU A 374 9.86 16.43 -14.81
N ASN A 375 9.35 17.54 -15.36
CA ASN A 375 10.18 18.52 -16.04
C ASN A 375 10.66 19.59 -15.04
N GLU A 376 11.95 19.59 -14.75
CA GLU A 376 12.57 20.59 -13.86
C GLU A 376 12.38 22.03 -14.33
N MET A 377 12.27 22.24 -15.66
CA MET A 377 12.12 23.59 -16.24
C MET A 377 10.75 24.20 -15.94
N ASP A 378 9.76 23.38 -15.57
CA ASP A 378 8.41 23.86 -15.23
C ASP A 378 8.31 24.38 -13.79
N THR A 379 9.32 24.10 -12.95
CA THR A 379 9.24 24.36 -11.50
C THR A 379 9.18 25.86 -11.16
N GLY A 380 8.33 26.20 -10.17
CA GLY A 380 8.14 27.58 -9.75
C GLY A 380 6.85 27.81 -8.95
N ILE A 381 6.36 29.03 -8.99
CA ILE A 381 5.08 29.41 -8.40
C ILE A 381 4.28 30.19 -9.43
N GLU A 382 3.09 29.70 -9.75
CA GLU A 382 2.17 30.36 -10.64
C GLU A 382 0.82 30.60 -9.93
N ASN A 383 0.39 31.86 -9.84
CA ASN A 383 -0.86 32.25 -9.17
C ASN A 383 -1.06 31.66 -7.76
N GLY A 384 0.05 31.52 -6.98
CA GLY A 384 0.03 30.93 -5.65
C GLY A 384 0.02 29.39 -5.62
N ILE A 385 0.02 28.74 -6.78
CA ILE A 385 0.14 27.29 -6.93
C ILE A 385 1.64 26.96 -7.02
N ARG A 386 2.09 25.97 -6.24
CA ARG A 386 3.47 25.50 -6.26
C ARG A 386 3.65 24.44 -7.32
N ILE A 387 4.52 24.67 -8.29
CA ILE A 387 4.92 23.71 -9.31
C ILE A 387 6.24 23.11 -8.87
N VAL A 388 6.26 21.82 -8.56
CA VAL A 388 7.41 21.15 -7.95
C VAL A 388 7.82 19.92 -8.76
N HIS A 389 9.13 19.67 -8.83
CA HIS A 389 9.64 18.44 -9.42
C HIS A 389 9.25 17.23 -8.56
N LEU A 390 8.96 16.09 -9.21
CA LEU A 390 8.51 14.88 -8.52
C LEU A 390 9.47 14.44 -7.40
N ALA A 391 10.79 14.45 -7.65
CA ALA A 391 11.76 14.08 -6.61
C ALA A 391 11.66 14.99 -5.38
N ASP A 392 11.50 16.30 -5.57
CA ASP A 392 11.41 17.27 -4.49
C ASP A 392 10.12 17.11 -3.70
N PHE A 393 9.00 16.82 -4.40
CA PHE A 393 7.73 16.49 -3.75
C PHE A 393 7.84 15.23 -2.88
N LEU A 394 8.46 14.16 -3.41
CA LEU A 394 8.62 12.88 -2.69
C LEU A 394 9.59 12.99 -1.50
N LEU A 395 10.56 13.91 -1.53
CA LEU A 395 11.56 14.09 -0.49
C LEU A 395 11.22 15.23 0.50
N SER A 396 10.18 16.04 0.21
CA SER A 396 9.77 17.11 1.13
C SER A 396 9.26 16.51 2.46
N GLU A 397 9.52 17.20 3.56
CA GLU A 397 9.02 16.79 4.88
C GLU A 397 7.57 17.25 5.11
N GLN A 398 7.19 18.35 4.51
CA GLN A 398 5.86 18.96 4.64
C GLN A 398 5.29 19.34 3.27
N LEU A 399 3.97 19.30 3.14
CA LEU A 399 3.21 19.75 1.98
C LEU A 399 2.46 21.04 2.28
#